data_9eec41b2a1c8e8a1877216bc14d64e65
#
_entry.id   9eec41b2a1c8e8a1877216bc14d64e65
#
_cell.length_a   1.000
_cell.length_b   1.000
_cell.length_c   1.000
_cell.angle_alpha   90.00
_cell.angle_beta   90.00
_cell.angle_gamma   90.00
#
_symmetry.space_group_name_H-M   'P 1'
#
loop_
_entity.id
_entity.type
_entity.pdbx_description
1 polymer ?
#
loop_
_entity_poly.entity_id
_entity_poly.type
_entity_poly.pdbx_seq_one_letter_code
_entity_poly.pdbx_strand_id
1 'polypeptide(L)'
;MQPSERSRPSQSRSQERVEKIIIATQKMLAQYGYEETTIKRIAQAAGIKQTSIYRYYPNKRAVCSLLADIFIEEQNKAITHCIEESLRGQPAEKIIHEFNTKLRLGMHQEQWISPVQLALRSDPHLRDRHEEVLDHFAERFSLMLSSFGVTETGESLMRISKSLVLIYDAYMMAIGRAPFETHPKVQEDFETVIHHYITPFINGATKS
;
A
#
# COMPACT_ATOMS: atom_id res chain seq x y z
N MET A 1 -23.97 13.34 39.66
CA MET A 1 -23.08 14.35 39.08
C MET A 1 -22.46 13.66 37.82
N GLN A 2 -22.95 14.01 36.63
CA GLN A 2 -22.54 13.39 35.38
C GLN A 2 -21.18 13.97 34.92
N PRO A 3 -20.25 13.16 34.40
CA PRO A 3 -18.96 13.63 33.89
C PRO A 3 -19.16 14.41 32.57
N SER A 4 -18.54 15.55 32.47
CA SER A 4 -18.74 16.57 31.45
C SER A 4 -18.31 16.12 30.05
N GLU A 5 -19.20 16.28 29.08
CA GLU A 5 -19.01 16.11 27.62
C GLU A 5 -18.03 17.12 26.95
N ARG A 6 -17.08 17.72 27.69
CA ARG A 6 -16.23 18.80 27.16
C ARG A 6 -15.01 18.37 26.34
N SER A 7 -14.66 17.09 26.29
CA SER A 7 -13.50 16.59 25.53
C SER A 7 -13.80 16.22 24.07
N ARG A 8 -15.03 15.87 23.74
CA ARG A 8 -15.45 15.45 22.39
C ARG A 8 -15.36 16.53 21.30
N PRO A 9 -15.76 17.81 21.50
CA PRO A 9 -15.77 18.80 20.39
C PRO A 9 -14.38 19.22 19.91
N SER A 10 -13.36 19.19 20.74
CA SER A 10 -11.98 19.56 20.38
C SER A 10 -11.30 18.45 19.58
N GLN A 11 -11.52 17.20 19.97
CA GLN A 11 -10.95 16.03 19.29
C GLN A 11 -11.60 15.80 17.91
N SER A 12 -12.92 15.98 17.80
CA SER A 12 -13.67 15.93 16.54
C SER A 12 -13.16 16.98 15.53
N ARG A 13 -12.99 18.23 15.95
CA ARG A 13 -12.46 19.29 15.09
C ARG A 13 -11.01 19.05 14.66
N SER A 14 -10.20 18.39 15.50
CA SER A 14 -8.84 18.00 15.16
C SER A 14 -8.85 16.91 14.10
N GLN A 15 -9.68 15.89 14.26
CA GLN A 15 -9.85 14.79 13.30
C GLN A 15 -10.35 15.31 11.94
N GLU A 16 -11.36 16.16 11.91
CA GLU A 16 -11.85 16.78 10.67
C GLU A 16 -10.76 17.57 9.92
N ARG A 17 -9.86 18.24 10.65
CA ARG A 17 -8.74 18.96 10.03
C ARG A 17 -7.70 18.02 9.44
N VAL A 18 -7.36 16.96 10.16
CA VAL A 18 -6.45 15.91 9.67
C VAL A 18 -7.01 15.28 8.40
N GLU A 19 -8.30 14.93 8.39
CA GLU A 19 -8.99 14.37 7.23
C GLU A 19 -8.96 15.32 6.02
N LYS A 20 -9.26 16.62 6.23
CA LYS A 20 -9.13 17.64 5.18
C LYS A 20 -7.71 17.73 4.61
N ILE A 21 -6.69 17.63 5.46
CA ILE A 21 -5.28 17.63 5.03
C ILE A 21 -4.98 16.39 4.19
N ILE A 22 -5.43 15.21 4.63
CA ILE A 22 -5.26 13.94 3.91
C ILE A 22 -5.88 14.03 2.52
N ILE A 23 -7.17 14.34 2.44
CA ILE A 23 -7.91 14.44 1.16
C ILE A 23 -7.27 15.48 0.23
N ALA A 24 -6.89 16.65 0.76
CA ALA A 24 -6.23 17.68 -0.03
C ALA A 24 -4.85 17.22 -0.54
N THR A 25 -4.10 16.48 0.27
CA THR A 25 -2.79 15.95 -0.12
C THR A 25 -2.93 14.90 -1.21
N GLN A 26 -3.86 13.97 -1.06
CA GLN A 26 -4.18 12.96 -2.08
C GLN A 26 -4.52 13.63 -3.42
N LYS A 27 -5.40 14.65 -3.40
CA LYS A 27 -5.76 15.43 -4.59
C LYS A 27 -4.55 16.11 -5.23
N MET A 28 -3.69 16.74 -4.43
CA MET A 28 -2.51 17.44 -4.95
C MET A 28 -1.48 16.46 -5.53
N LEU A 29 -1.27 15.32 -4.88
CA LEU A 29 -0.38 14.27 -5.38
C LEU A 29 -0.89 13.67 -6.69
N ALA A 30 -2.18 13.37 -6.79
CA ALA A 30 -2.80 12.87 -8.01
C ALA A 30 -2.67 13.86 -9.18
N GLN A 31 -2.84 15.15 -8.92
CA GLN A 31 -2.85 16.18 -9.94
C GLN A 31 -1.44 16.65 -10.35
N TYR A 32 -0.50 16.75 -9.42
CA TYR A 32 0.79 17.41 -9.64
C TYR A 32 2.01 16.50 -9.36
N GLY A 33 1.79 15.31 -8.84
CA GLY A 33 2.87 14.43 -8.38
C GLY A 33 3.54 14.95 -7.10
N TYR A 34 4.57 14.21 -6.65
CA TYR A 34 5.24 14.51 -5.38
C TYR A 34 6.03 15.82 -5.42
N GLU A 35 6.84 16.05 -6.45
CA GLU A 35 7.76 17.20 -6.50
C GLU A 35 7.02 18.53 -6.45
N GLU A 36 5.97 18.67 -7.26
CA GLU A 36 5.17 19.89 -7.34
C GLU A 36 4.16 20.07 -6.21
N THR A 37 3.93 19.05 -5.37
CA THR A 37 3.08 19.15 -4.19
C THR A 37 3.83 19.86 -3.06
N THR A 38 3.23 20.95 -2.56
CA THR A 38 3.79 21.77 -1.47
C THR A 38 2.77 21.95 -0.35
N ILE A 39 3.24 22.20 0.87
CA ILE A 39 2.35 22.51 2.02
C ILE A 39 1.44 23.69 1.71
N LYS A 40 1.90 24.67 0.93
CA LYS A 40 1.09 25.82 0.49
C LYS A 40 -0.09 25.37 -0.38
N ARG A 41 0.18 24.51 -1.39
CA ARG A 41 -0.90 23.97 -2.25
C ARG A 41 -1.87 23.10 -1.47
N ILE A 42 -1.36 22.24 -0.57
CA ILE A 42 -2.21 21.44 0.31
C ILE A 42 -3.12 22.32 1.17
N ALA A 43 -2.58 23.40 1.79
CA ALA A 43 -3.35 24.32 2.61
C ALA A 43 -4.47 25.01 1.82
N GLN A 44 -4.15 25.47 0.61
CA GLN A 44 -5.13 26.06 -0.30
C GLN A 44 -6.24 25.07 -0.67
N ALA A 45 -5.89 23.83 -1.04
CA ALA A 45 -6.85 22.80 -1.38
C ALA A 45 -7.72 22.36 -0.21
N ALA A 46 -7.15 22.33 1.01
CA ALA A 46 -7.85 21.99 2.25
C ALA A 46 -8.73 23.14 2.79
N GLY A 47 -8.60 24.38 2.26
CA GLY A 47 -9.29 25.56 2.77
C GLY A 47 -8.85 25.97 4.19
N ILE A 48 -7.57 25.70 4.56
CA ILE A 48 -7.03 26.01 5.89
C ILE A 48 -5.75 26.84 5.78
N LYS A 49 -5.36 27.48 6.89
CA LYS A 49 -4.09 28.21 6.95
C LYS A 49 -2.91 27.24 6.94
N GLN A 50 -1.83 27.56 6.23
CA GLN A 50 -0.60 26.76 6.18
C GLN A 50 -0.02 26.49 7.58
N THR A 51 -0.10 27.46 8.50
CA THR A 51 0.29 27.33 9.91
C THR A 51 -0.50 26.24 10.64
N SER A 52 -1.73 25.97 10.21
CA SER A 52 -2.55 24.89 10.77
C SER A 52 -2.05 23.51 10.37
N ILE A 53 -1.48 23.36 9.16
CA ILE A 53 -0.89 22.09 8.72
C ILE A 53 0.38 21.80 9.54
N TYR A 54 1.26 22.77 9.75
CA TYR A 54 2.49 22.60 10.51
C TYR A 54 2.28 22.16 11.97
N ARG A 55 1.09 22.33 12.52
CA ARG A 55 0.73 21.79 13.84
C ARG A 55 0.61 20.27 13.87
N TYR A 56 0.31 19.66 12.73
CA TYR A 56 0.13 18.21 12.58
C TYR A 56 1.30 17.57 11.85
N TYR A 57 1.81 18.24 10.82
CA TYR A 57 2.83 17.69 9.92
C TYR A 57 3.91 18.75 9.66
N PRO A 58 5.16 18.49 10.08
CA PRO A 58 6.25 19.47 9.96
C PRO A 58 6.64 19.76 8.49
N ASN A 59 6.34 18.85 7.57
CA ASN A 59 6.66 18.98 6.15
C ASN A 59 5.80 18.03 5.29
N LYS A 60 5.95 18.09 3.95
CA LYS A 60 5.22 17.21 3.03
C LYS A 60 5.57 15.72 3.18
N ARG A 61 6.81 15.40 3.61
CA ARG A 61 7.25 14.03 3.86
C ARG A 61 6.44 13.36 4.96
N ALA A 62 6.17 14.08 6.04
CA ALA A 62 5.35 13.57 7.13
C ALA A 62 3.92 13.23 6.68
N VAL A 63 3.35 14.03 5.77
CA VAL A 63 2.04 13.72 5.20
C VAL A 63 2.13 12.51 4.24
N CYS A 64 3.20 12.40 3.46
CA CYS A 64 3.41 11.23 2.60
C CYS A 64 3.60 9.94 3.40
N SER A 65 4.32 10.00 4.53
CA SER A 65 4.44 8.85 5.44
C SER A 65 3.09 8.40 5.98
N LEU A 66 2.22 9.33 6.37
CA LEU A 66 0.85 9.00 6.77
C LEU A 66 0.04 8.37 5.63
N LEU A 67 0.18 8.88 4.39
CA LEU A 67 -0.49 8.27 3.24
C LEU A 67 0.02 6.86 2.95
N ALA A 68 1.30 6.61 3.20
CA ALA A 68 1.86 5.26 3.16
C ALA A 68 1.22 4.35 4.22
N ASP A 69 0.99 4.85 5.44
CA ASP A 69 0.28 4.10 6.49
C ASP A 69 -1.15 3.75 6.08
N ILE A 70 -1.87 4.68 5.46
CA ILE A 70 -3.23 4.44 4.94
C ILE A 70 -3.20 3.35 3.85
N PHE A 71 -2.24 3.41 2.93
CA PHE A 71 -2.06 2.39 1.90
C PHE A 71 -1.75 1.01 2.52
N ILE A 72 -0.83 0.96 3.48
CA ILE A 72 -0.48 -0.28 4.21
C ILE A 72 -1.72 -0.88 4.86
N GLU A 73 -2.54 -0.08 5.53
CA GLU A 73 -3.75 -0.55 6.21
C GLU A 73 -4.74 -1.19 5.23
N GLU A 74 -4.97 -0.56 4.07
CA GLU A 74 -5.84 -1.12 3.03
C GLU A 74 -5.26 -2.42 2.44
N GLN A 75 -3.95 -2.47 2.17
CA GLN A 75 -3.32 -3.70 1.69
C GLN A 75 -3.33 -4.82 2.74
N ASN A 76 -3.20 -4.49 4.03
CA ASN A 76 -3.33 -5.47 5.11
C ASN A 76 -4.69 -6.14 5.14
N LYS A 77 -5.77 -5.37 4.93
CA LYS A 77 -7.13 -5.91 4.82
C LYS A 77 -7.24 -6.88 3.63
N ALA A 78 -6.67 -6.49 2.48
CA ALA A 78 -6.68 -7.33 1.28
C ALA A 78 -5.88 -8.63 1.49
N ILE A 79 -4.70 -8.57 2.08
CA ILE A 79 -3.87 -9.76 2.38
C ILE A 79 -4.56 -10.66 3.43
N THR A 80 -5.18 -10.07 4.46
CA THR A 80 -5.95 -10.83 5.44
C THR A 80 -7.09 -11.59 4.77
N HIS A 81 -7.82 -10.96 3.87
CA HIS A 81 -8.85 -11.62 3.08
C HIS A 81 -8.29 -12.79 2.25
N CYS A 82 -7.12 -12.63 1.62
CA CYS A 82 -6.46 -13.72 0.90
C CYS A 82 -6.16 -14.93 1.81
N ILE A 83 -5.68 -14.68 3.02
CA ILE A 83 -5.41 -15.73 4.00
C ILE A 83 -6.72 -16.46 4.39
N GLU A 84 -7.79 -15.70 4.66
CA GLU A 84 -9.10 -16.27 5.01
C GLU A 84 -9.68 -17.13 3.88
N GLU A 85 -9.59 -16.68 2.62
CA GLU A 85 -10.07 -17.46 1.47
C GLU A 85 -9.23 -18.74 1.26
N SER A 86 -7.93 -18.68 1.47
CA SER A 86 -7.06 -19.86 1.46
C SER A 86 -7.47 -20.88 2.53
N LEU A 87 -7.73 -20.42 3.76
CA LEU A 87 -8.18 -21.28 4.85
C LEU A 87 -9.58 -21.88 4.60
N ARG A 88 -10.39 -21.26 3.74
CA ARG A 88 -11.67 -21.81 3.25
C ARG A 88 -11.49 -22.79 2.09
N GLY A 89 -10.26 -23.06 1.68
CA GLY A 89 -9.94 -24.01 0.62
C GLY A 89 -10.04 -23.46 -0.79
N GLN A 90 -10.06 -22.13 -0.97
CA GLN A 90 -9.98 -21.53 -2.29
C GLN A 90 -8.59 -21.75 -2.89
N PRO A 91 -8.46 -22.05 -4.19
CA PRO A 91 -7.17 -22.21 -4.85
C PRO A 91 -6.35 -20.92 -4.80
N ALA A 92 -5.04 -21.04 -4.51
CA ALA A 92 -4.11 -19.91 -4.44
C ALA A 92 -4.12 -19.06 -5.72
N GLU A 93 -4.19 -19.71 -6.88
CA GLU A 93 -4.25 -19.06 -8.20
C GLU A 93 -5.43 -18.10 -8.33
N LYS A 94 -6.62 -18.53 -7.91
CA LYS A 94 -7.82 -17.68 -7.89
C LYS A 94 -7.67 -16.51 -6.93
N ILE A 95 -7.16 -16.75 -5.73
CA ILE A 95 -6.95 -15.72 -4.70
C ILE A 95 -5.96 -14.66 -5.21
N ILE A 96 -4.85 -15.08 -5.82
CA ILE A 96 -3.84 -14.18 -6.39
C ILE A 96 -4.44 -13.34 -7.52
N HIS A 97 -5.22 -13.94 -8.41
CA HIS A 97 -5.89 -13.20 -9.48
C HIS A 97 -6.85 -12.13 -8.95
N GLU A 98 -7.68 -12.47 -7.97
CA GLU A 98 -8.62 -11.53 -7.35
C GLU A 98 -7.87 -10.39 -6.60
N PHE A 99 -6.80 -10.72 -5.89
CA PHE A 99 -5.94 -9.74 -5.21
C PHE A 99 -5.32 -8.76 -6.21
N ASN A 100 -4.71 -9.27 -7.29
CA ASN A 100 -4.07 -8.46 -8.31
C ASN A 100 -5.07 -7.58 -9.06
N THR A 101 -6.28 -8.09 -9.32
CA THR A 101 -7.35 -7.31 -9.94
C THR A 101 -7.78 -6.15 -9.05
N LYS A 102 -7.98 -6.40 -7.75
CA LYS A 102 -8.32 -5.33 -6.78
C LYS A 102 -7.19 -4.31 -6.66
N LEU A 103 -5.94 -4.78 -6.59
CA LEU A 103 -4.77 -3.91 -6.52
C LEU A 103 -4.68 -2.97 -7.73
N ARG A 104 -4.82 -3.50 -8.93
CA ARG A 104 -4.81 -2.74 -10.18
C ARG A 104 -5.93 -1.71 -10.24
N LEU A 105 -7.15 -2.11 -9.91
CA LEU A 105 -8.30 -1.20 -9.88
C LEU A 105 -8.12 -0.10 -8.83
N GLY A 106 -7.62 -0.44 -7.64
CA GLY A 106 -7.31 0.53 -6.60
C GLY A 106 -6.26 1.55 -7.06
N MET A 107 -5.19 1.12 -7.71
CA MET A 107 -4.17 2.02 -8.27
C MET A 107 -4.73 2.98 -9.32
N HIS A 108 -5.70 2.52 -10.12
CA HIS A 108 -6.37 3.36 -11.11
C HIS A 108 -7.32 4.39 -10.47
N GLN A 109 -8.06 3.98 -9.46
CA GLN A 109 -9.01 4.84 -8.74
C GLN A 109 -8.30 5.84 -7.82
N GLU A 110 -7.29 5.37 -7.10
CA GLU A 110 -6.55 6.14 -6.09
C GLU A 110 -5.22 6.66 -6.66
N GLN A 111 -5.30 7.59 -7.61
CA GLN A 111 -4.16 8.12 -8.37
C GLN A 111 -3.05 8.76 -7.52
N TRP A 112 -3.29 8.99 -6.23
CA TRP A 112 -2.30 9.49 -5.28
C TRP A 112 -1.28 8.42 -4.84
N ILE A 113 -1.60 7.12 -4.99
CA ILE A 113 -0.76 6.01 -4.52
C ILE A 113 0.60 6.00 -5.23
N SER A 114 0.60 6.05 -6.58
CA SER A 114 1.84 6.07 -7.37
C SER A 114 2.79 7.22 -7.00
N PRO A 115 2.34 8.48 -6.86
CA PRO A 115 3.18 9.56 -6.37
C PRO A 115 3.76 9.35 -4.97
N VAL A 116 3.01 8.73 -4.04
CA VAL A 116 3.53 8.38 -2.70
C VAL A 116 4.60 7.32 -2.80
N GLN A 117 4.38 6.24 -3.55
CA GLN A 117 5.38 5.19 -3.75
C GLN A 117 6.65 5.72 -4.43
N LEU A 118 6.50 6.60 -5.43
CA LEU A 118 7.64 7.25 -6.05
C LEU A 118 8.41 8.10 -5.04
N ALA A 119 7.71 8.85 -4.18
CA ALA A 119 8.34 9.65 -3.12
C ALA A 119 9.14 8.79 -2.15
N LEU A 120 8.58 7.68 -1.67
CA LEU A 120 9.24 6.75 -0.75
C LEU A 120 10.57 6.24 -1.32
N ARG A 121 10.64 6.01 -2.63
CA ARG A 121 11.86 5.50 -3.30
C ARG A 121 12.86 6.59 -3.67
N SER A 122 12.38 7.76 -4.12
CA SER A 122 13.23 8.79 -4.70
C SER A 122 13.70 9.85 -3.71
N ASP A 123 12.96 10.11 -2.62
CA ASP A 123 13.39 11.06 -1.59
C ASP A 123 14.32 10.36 -0.58
N PRO A 124 15.62 10.77 -0.51
CA PRO A 124 16.57 10.12 0.40
C PRO A 124 16.16 10.14 1.88
N HIS A 125 15.33 11.10 2.28
CA HIS A 125 14.81 11.20 3.65
C HIS A 125 13.60 10.29 3.94
N LEU A 126 13.11 9.59 2.94
CA LEU A 126 12.04 8.60 3.07
C LEU A 126 12.54 7.17 2.86
N ARG A 127 13.85 6.97 2.67
CA ARG A 127 14.46 5.65 2.41
C ARG A 127 14.15 4.66 3.53
N ASP A 128 14.43 5.04 4.77
CA ASP A 128 14.17 4.17 5.93
C ASP A 128 12.69 3.78 6.00
N ARG A 129 11.82 4.75 5.72
CA ARG A 129 10.37 4.50 5.66
C ARG A 129 9.99 3.55 4.53
N HIS A 130 10.64 3.64 3.38
CA HIS A 130 10.43 2.69 2.28
C HIS A 130 10.85 1.27 2.67
N GLU A 131 12.01 1.11 3.30
CA GLU A 131 12.48 -0.18 3.81
C GLU A 131 11.54 -0.78 4.84
N GLU A 132 11.03 0.02 5.79
CA GLU A 132 10.01 -0.40 6.75
C GLU A 132 8.73 -0.91 6.07
N VAL A 133 8.27 -0.24 5.00
CA VAL A 133 7.11 -0.66 4.21
C VAL A 133 7.34 -2.01 3.54
N LEU A 134 8.51 -2.19 2.92
CA LEU A 134 8.86 -3.46 2.26
C LEU A 134 8.99 -4.62 3.27
N ASP A 135 9.62 -4.38 4.41
CA ASP A 135 9.75 -5.39 5.47
C ASP A 135 8.37 -5.76 6.04
N HIS A 136 7.51 -4.77 6.29
CA HIS A 136 6.14 -5.02 6.73
C HIS A 136 5.37 -5.93 5.75
N PHE A 137 5.44 -5.64 4.45
CA PHE A 137 4.76 -6.50 3.45
C PHE A 137 5.41 -7.87 3.34
N ALA A 138 6.73 -8.01 3.55
CA ALA A 138 7.37 -9.32 3.57
C ALA A 138 6.85 -10.20 4.71
N GLU A 139 6.65 -9.63 5.90
CA GLU A 139 6.01 -10.33 7.01
C GLU A 139 4.57 -10.75 6.68
N ARG A 140 3.78 -9.86 6.09
CA ARG A 140 2.41 -10.17 5.71
C ARG A 140 2.33 -11.25 4.62
N PHE A 141 3.20 -11.17 3.62
CA PHE A 141 3.29 -12.18 2.56
C PHE A 141 3.78 -13.53 3.09
N SER A 142 4.64 -13.57 4.12
CA SER A 142 5.03 -14.84 4.72
C SER A 142 3.85 -15.59 5.32
N LEU A 143 2.93 -14.89 5.97
CA LEU A 143 1.68 -15.46 6.49
C LEU A 143 0.76 -15.95 5.35
N MET A 144 0.64 -15.17 4.29
CA MET A 144 -0.16 -15.53 3.12
C MET A 144 0.40 -16.77 2.41
N LEU A 145 1.72 -16.82 2.16
CA LEU A 145 2.38 -17.97 1.55
C LEU A 145 2.24 -19.23 2.40
N SER A 146 2.37 -19.11 3.73
CA SER A 146 2.12 -20.24 4.65
C SER A 146 0.68 -20.75 4.52
N SER A 147 -0.31 -19.87 4.35
CA SER A 147 -1.70 -20.28 4.14
C SER A 147 -1.93 -20.97 2.81
N PHE A 148 -1.11 -20.68 1.79
CA PHE A 148 -1.12 -21.36 0.48
C PHE A 148 -0.43 -22.73 0.49
N GLY A 149 0.10 -23.16 1.65
CA GLY A 149 0.79 -24.45 1.79
C GLY A 149 2.27 -24.41 1.44
N VAL A 150 2.90 -23.24 1.41
CA VAL A 150 4.37 -23.13 1.34
C VAL A 150 4.97 -23.73 2.60
N THR A 151 5.90 -24.68 2.43
CA THR A 151 6.49 -25.47 3.52
C THR A 151 7.75 -24.89 4.12
N GLU A 152 8.36 -23.95 3.43
CA GLU A 152 9.51 -23.21 3.94
C GLU A 152 9.16 -22.43 5.19
N THR A 153 10.11 -22.33 6.11
CA THR A 153 9.97 -21.61 7.38
C THR A 153 11.17 -20.72 7.67
N GLY A 154 11.07 -19.86 8.66
CA GLY A 154 12.17 -19.03 9.12
C GLY A 154 12.77 -18.16 8.02
N GLU A 155 14.10 -18.17 7.92
CA GLU A 155 14.84 -17.31 6.97
C GLU A 155 14.51 -17.64 5.51
N SER A 156 14.27 -18.93 5.18
CA SER A 156 13.92 -19.32 3.80
C SER A 156 12.58 -18.73 3.38
N LEU A 157 11.55 -18.83 4.20
CA LEU A 157 10.25 -18.22 3.94
C LEU A 157 10.34 -16.71 3.84
N MET A 158 11.09 -16.07 4.76
CA MET A 158 11.28 -14.62 4.72
C MET A 158 11.99 -14.16 3.45
N ARG A 159 13.01 -14.88 2.99
CA ARG A 159 13.70 -14.60 1.72
C ARG A 159 12.75 -14.69 0.52
N ILE A 160 11.89 -15.72 0.46
CA ILE A 160 10.88 -15.88 -0.59
C ILE A 160 9.89 -14.71 -0.53
N SER A 161 9.42 -14.35 0.65
CA SER A 161 8.48 -13.25 0.87
C SER A 161 9.07 -11.90 0.46
N LYS A 162 10.31 -11.61 0.83
CA LYS A 162 11.02 -10.38 0.40
C LYS A 162 11.18 -10.31 -1.11
N SER A 163 11.53 -11.42 -1.77
CA SER A 163 11.61 -11.46 -3.22
C SER A 163 10.25 -11.20 -3.87
N LEU A 164 9.19 -11.78 -3.33
CA LEU A 164 7.83 -11.56 -3.81
C LEU A 164 7.40 -10.09 -3.65
N VAL A 165 7.71 -9.46 -2.51
CA VAL A 165 7.46 -8.03 -2.29
C VAL A 165 8.16 -7.17 -3.33
N LEU A 166 9.43 -7.45 -3.66
CA LEU A 166 10.16 -6.70 -4.68
C LEU A 166 9.55 -6.88 -6.08
N ILE A 167 9.03 -8.06 -6.41
CA ILE A 167 8.31 -8.31 -7.65
C ILE A 167 7.01 -7.48 -7.68
N TYR A 168 6.25 -7.46 -6.59
CA TYR A 168 5.04 -6.63 -6.47
C TYR A 168 5.35 -5.15 -6.51
N ASP A 169 6.44 -4.73 -5.89
CA ASP A 169 6.89 -3.34 -5.91
C ASP A 169 7.22 -2.86 -7.34
N ALA A 170 7.87 -3.70 -8.14
CA ALA A 170 8.11 -3.43 -9.56
C ALA A 170 6.80 -3.40 -10.38
N TYR A 171 5.87 -4.31 -10.10
CA TYR A 171 4.56 -4.35 -10.76
C TYR A 171 3.75 -3.08 -10.47
N MET A 172 3.69 -2.63 -9.21
CA MET A 172 3.02 -1.40 -8.82
C MET A 172 3.57 -0.18 -9.58
N MET A 173 4.89 -0.13 -9.82
CA MET A 173 5.51 0.90 -10.64
C MET A 173 5.06 0.86 -12.09
N ALA A 174 4.89 -0.33 -12.66
CA ALA A 174 4.47 -0.50 -14.04
C ALA A 174 3.02 -0.05 -14.25
N ILE A 175 2.08 -0.54 -13.43
CA ILE A 175 0.66 -0.21 -13.54
C ILE A 175 0.35 1.25 -13.19
N GLY A 176 1.14 1.88 -12.32
CA GLY A 176 0.99 3.29 -11.96
C GLY A 176 1.40 4.28 -13.07
N ARG A 177 2.07 3.82 -14.12
CA ARG A 177 2.57 4.65 -15.22
C ARG A 177 1.94 4.34 -16.58
N ALA A 178 1.44 3.14 -16.77
CA ALA A 178 0.87 2.69 -18.03
C ALA A 178 -0.59 3.15 -18.18
N PRO A 179 -1.09 3.39 -19.42
CA PRO A 179 -2.51 3.53 -19.67
C PRO A 179 -3.28 2.33 -19.11
N PHE A 180 -4.47 2.58 -18.58
CA PHE A 180 -5.28 1.54 -17.95
C PHE A 180 -5.61 0.37 -18.88
N GLU A 181 -5.81 0.65 -20.15
CA GLU A 181 -6.13 -0.34 -21.19
C GLU A 181 -5.06 -1.41 -21.40
N THR A 182 -3.80 -1.11 -21.05
CA THR A 182 -2.69 -2.07 -21.12
C THR A 182 -2.55 -2.92 -19.87
N HIS A 183 -3.15 -2.50 -18.76
CA HIS A 183 -2.99 -3.15 -17.47
C HIS A 183 -3.46 -4.62 -17.42
N PRO A 184 -4.60 -5.04 -18.05
CA PRO A 184 -5.01 -6.44 -18.02
C PRO A 184 -3.94 -7.40 -18.53
N LYS A 185 -3.30 -7.09 -19.65
CA LYS A 185 -2.21 -7.91 -20.20
C LYS A 185 -0.97 -7.92 -19.32
N VAL A 186 -0.57 -6.77 -18.79
CA VAL A 186 0.53 -6.68 -17.82
C VAL A 186 0.23 -7.49 -16.57
N GLN A 187 -1.04 -7.50 -16.14
CA GLN A 187 -1.46 -8.33 -15.00
C GLN A 187 -1.31 -9.82 -15.29
N GLU A 188 -1.75 -10.30 -16.47
CA GLU A 188 -1.63 -11.70 -16.87
C GLU A 188 -0.16 -12.17 -16.89
N ASP A 189 0.71 -11.36 -17.49
CA ASP A 189 2.15 -11.62 -17.54
C ASP A 189 2.75 -11.66 -16.12
N PHE A 190 2.37 -10.71 -15.27
CA PHE A 190 2.80 -10.65 -13.88
C PHE A 190 2.31 -11.85 -13.06
N GLU A 191 1.05 -12.24 -13.20
CA GLU A 191 0.48 -13.42 -12.52
C GLU A 191 1.21 -14.69 -12.95
N THR A 192 1.61 -14.80 -14.21
CA THR A 192 2.44 -15.90 -14.71
C THR A 192 3.78 -15.94 -13.99
N VAL A 193 4.44 -14.79 -13.80
CA VAL A 193 5.71 -14.70 -13.05
C VAL A 193 5.51 -15.11 -11.59
N ILE A 194 4.48 -14.60 -10.92
CA ILE A 194 4.17 -14.95 -9.53
C ILE A 194 3.92 -16.46 -9.40
N HIS A 195 3.08 -17.01 -10.26
CA HIS A 195 2.76 -18.44 -10.25
C HIS A 195 4.00 -19.29 -10.37
N HIS A 196 4.85 -19.03 -11.38
CA HIS A 196 6.11 -19.76 -11.56
C HIS A 196 7.08 -19.59 -10.40
N TYR A 197 7.09 -18.42 -9.75
CA TYR A 197 7.95 -18.15 -8.62
C TYR A 197 7.53 -18.93 -7.37
N ILE A 198 6.23 -19.00 -7.05
CA ILE A 198 5.75 -19.62 -5.81
C ILE A 198 5.46 -21.12 -5.93
N THR A 199 5.11 -21.61 -7.12
CA THR A 199 4.74 -23.03 -7.36
C THR A 199 5.76 -24.04 -6.81
N PRO A 200 7.08 -23.85 -6.97
CA PRO A 200 8.07 -24.79 -6.43
C PRO A 200 8.05 -24.95 -4.90
N PHE A 201 7.45 -23.99 -4.20
CA PHE A 201 7.40 -23.95 -2.73
C PHE A 201 6.07 -24.42 -2.16
N ILE A 202 5.02 -24.59 -2.99
CA ILE A 202 3.72 -25.10 -2.55
C ILE A 202 3.75 -26.63 -2.51
N ASN A 203 3.17 -27.23 -1.46
CA ASN A 203 3.06 -28.66 -1.27
C ASN A 203 2.51 -29.40 -2.51
N GLY A 204 3.26 -30.32 -3.05
CA GLY A 204 2.87 -31.18 -4.15
C GLY A 204 3.41 -30.81 -5.52
N ALA A 205 4.11 -29.71 -5.69
CA ALA A 205 4.91 -29.47 -6.88
C ALA A 205 6.15 -30.37 -6.83
N THR A 206 5.93 -31.61 -7.22
CA THR A 206 6.85 -32.70 -7.55
C THR A 206 8.32 -32.28 -7.66
N LYS A 207 9.13 -32.79 -6.73
CA LYS A 207 10.48 -33.23 -7.06
C LYS A 207 10.35 -34.31 -8.14
N SER A 208 10.38 -33.94 -9.40
CA SER A 208 10.65 -34.83 -10.55
C SER A 208 12.02 -34.50 -11.08
#